data_9181faa02de6004590a0384fc017b853
#
_entry.id   9181faa02de6004590a0384fc017b853
#
_cell.length_a   1.000
_cell.length_b   1.000
_cell.length_c   1.000
_cell.angle_alpha   90.00
_cell.angle_beta   90.00
_cell.angle_gamma   90.00
#
_symmetry.space_group_name_H-M   'P 1'
#
loop_
_entity.id
_entity.type
_entity.pdbx_description
1 polymer ?
#
loop_
_entity_poly.entity_id
_entity_poly.type
_entity_poly.pdbx_seq_one_letter_code
_entity_poly.pdbx_strand_id
1 'polypeptide(L)'
;MKFNLLNISGGKSESIDVSDKIMKLKFNHKLVKFVIDWQLNHQKPRVAKTKQRNEIRGSTKKIYAQKGTGQARHASKKAPLFVGGGQAHGPKGAVYKIKKINKKVRKLALAQTLAKKNTDKQLHILSDVKKEVKKTKEFNKFLQSNKLGNALIVSDKDSEKNFSRSARNIKNVKIINDEGANIYDMLKF
;
A
#
# COMPACT_ATOMS: atom_id res chain seq x y z
N MET A 1 -6.53 19.12 21.59
CA MET A 1 -5.64 18.20 22.34
C MET A 1 -4.22 18.71 22.28
N LYS A 2 -3.50 18.72 23.43
CA LYS A 2 -2.09 19.15 23.46
C LYS A 2 -1.17 17.95 23.29
N PHE A 3 -0.19 18.08 22.40
CA PHE A 3 0.86 17.10 22.18
C PHE A 3 2.22 17.69 22.56
N ASN A 4 2.99 16.92 23.32
CA ASN A 4 4.37 17.29 23.62
C ASN A 4 5.25 16.92 22.42
N LEU A 5 6.11 17.84 22.01
CA LEU A 5 7.06 17.64 20.94
C LEU A 5 8.28 16.86 21.42
N LEU A 6 8.70 15.86 20.65
CA LEU A 6 9.97 15.18 20.88
C LEU A 6 11.09 15.93 20.15
N ASN A 7 12.11 16.34 20.88
CA ASN A 7 13.32 16.94 20.31
C ASN A 7 14.41 15.88 20.11
N ILE A 8 15.01 15.83 18.92
CA ILE A 8 16.13 14.91 18.63
C ILE A 8 17.37 15.30 19.41
N SER A 9 17.56 16.58 19.70
CA SER A 9 18.74 17.14 20.40
C SER A 9 18.58 17.30 21.92
N GLY A 10 17.46 16.83 22.51
CA GLY A 10 17.27 16.89 23.97
C GLY A 10 17.04 18.28 24.53
N GLY A 11 16.17 19.08 23.93
CA GLY A 11 15.75 20.41 24.42
C GLY A 11 14.39 20.38 25.12
N LYS A 12 13.95 21.58 25.61
CA LYS A 12 12.64 21.78 26.23
C LYS A 12 11.52 21.28 25.32
N SER A 13 10.55 20.52 25.84
CA SER A 13 9.37 20.08 25.14
C SER A 13 8.42 21.27 24.92
N GLU A 14 8.25 21.67 23.68
CA GLU A 14 7.18 22.54 23.26
C GLU A 14 5.90 21.74 23.10
N SER A 15 4.72 22.37 23.19
CA SER A 15 3.44 21.71 22.97
C SER A 15 2.69 22.35 21.81
N ILE A 16 2.07 21.51 20.98
CA ILE A 16 1.21 21.96 19.86
C ILE A 16 -0.22 21.54 20.13
N ASP A 17 -1.17 22.44 19.84
CA ASP A 17 -2.60 22.12 19.87
C ASP A 17 -3.07 21.54 18.53
N VAL A 18 -3.59 20.32 18.58
CA VAL A 18 -4.15 19.60 17.43
C VAL A 18 -5.67 19.52 17.54
N SER A 19 -6.36 19.65 16.42
CA SER A 19 -7.84 19.62 16.35
C SER A 19 -8.42 18.31 16.88
N ASP A 20 -9.32 18.41 17.84
CA ASP A 20 -10.03 17.26 18.45
C ASP A 20 -10.94 16.50 17.46
N LYS A 21 -11.40 17.18 16.40
CA LYS A 21 -12.31 16.58 15.41
C LYS A 21 -11.76 15.31 14.75
N ILE A 22 -10.44 15.26 14.56
CA ILE A 22 -9.77 14.10 13.94
C ILE A 22 -9.39 13.08 15.01
N MET A 23 -8.89 13.54 16.17
CA MET A 23 -8.30 12.67 17.19
C MET A 23 -9.32 11.88 18.02
N LYS A 24 -10.61 12.29 18.02
CA LYS A 24 -11.70 11.62 18.75
C LYS A 24 -12.58 10.71 17.89
N LEU A 25 -12.17 10.40 16.66
CA LEU A 25 -12.95 9.54 15.77
C LEU A 25 -12.98 8.08 16.27
N LYS A 26 -14.17 7.49 16.26
CA LYS A 26 -14.34 6.06 16.56
C LYS A 26 -13.68 5.20 15.48
N PHE A 27 -12.86 4.24 15.88
CA PHE A 27 -12.20 3.31 14.97
C PHE A 27 -13.17 2.24 14.45
N ASN A 28 -13.28 2.11 13.14
CA ASN A 28 -14.11 1.10 12.48
C ASN A 28 -13.22 0.08 11.74
N HIS A 29 -13.07 -1.11 12.33
CA HIS A 29 -12.25 -2.20 11.79
C HIS A 29 -12.65 -2.60 10.36
N LYS A 30 -13.96 -2.69 10.05
CA LYS A 30 -14.44 -3.10 8.73
C LYS A 30 -14.05 -2.09 7.64
N LEU A 31 -14.19 -0.80 7.92
CA LEU A 31 -13.84 0.27 6.99
C LEU A 31 -12.32 0.32 6.74
N VAL A 32 -11.53 0.26 7.81
CA VAL A 32 -10.08 0.30 7.72
C VAL A 32 -9.55 -0.93 6.97
N LYS A 33 -10.03 -2.14 7.30
CA LYS A 33 -9.70 -3.38 6.57
C LYS A 33 -10.02 -3.27 5.08
N PHE A 34 -11.20 -2.77 4.74
CA PHE A 34 -11.61 -2.60 3.33
C PHE A 34 -10.63 -1.71 2.55
N VAL A 35 -10.13 -0.63 3.16
CA VAL A 35 -9.15 0.27 2.52
C VAL A 35 -7.77 -0.37 2.44
N ILE A 36 -7.35 -1.14 3.46
CA ILE A 36 -6.09 -1.90 3.43
C ILE A 36 -6.10 -2.95 2.31
N ASP A 37 -7.17 -3.74 2.22
CA ASP A 37 -7.31 -4.75 1.16
C ASP A 37 -7.26 -4.11 -0.24
N TRP A 38 -7.89 -2.94 -0.40
CA TRP A 38 -7.80 -2.17 -1.63
C TRP A 38 -6.35 -1.73 -1.92
N GLN A 39 -5.65 -1.18 -0.93
CA GLN A 39 -4.26 -0.71 -1.06
C GLN A 39 -3.32 -1.86 -1.44
N LEU A 40 -3.41 -3.00 -0.75
CA LEU A 40 -2.61 -4.19 -1.05
C LEU A 40 -2.90 -4.75 -2.45
N ASN A 41 -4.17 -4.76 -2.88
CA ASN A 41 -4.54 -5.17 -4.23
C ASN A 41 -4.01 -4.21 -5.31
N HIS A 42 -3.82 -2.93 -4.97
CA HIS A 42 -3.24 -1.94 -5.88
C HIS A 42 -1.73 -2.14 -6.08
N GLN A 43 -1.05 -2.61 -5.05
CA GLN A 43 0.39 -2.88 -5.09
C GLN A 43 0.74 -4.19 -5.82
N LYS A 44 -0.19 -5.14 -5.92
CA LYS A 44 0.06 -6.44 -6.58
C LYS A 44 0.14 -6.28 -8.10
N PRO A 45 1.28 -6.61 -8.74
CA PRO A 45 1.37 -6.62 -10.17
C PRO A 45 0.49 -7.74 -10.75
N ARG A 46 -0.29 -7.42 -11.77
CA ARG A 46 -1.16 -8.37 -12.46
C ARG A 46 -0.56 -8.69 -13.82
N VAL A 47 0.44 -9.56 -13.83
CA VAL A 47 1.21 -9.91 -15.03
C VAL A 47 0.74 -11.21 -15.69
N ALA A 48 0.03 -12.07 -14.97
CA ALA A 48 -0.43 -13.35 -15.52
C ALA A 48 -1.41 -13.11 -16.67
N LYS A 49 -1.06 -13.59 -17.86
CA LYS A 49 -1.86 -13.51 -19.09
C LYS A 49 -1.81 -14.84 -19.84
N THR A 50 -2.96 -15.32 -20.27
CA THR A 50 -3.08 -16.48 -21.15
C THR A 50 -3.66 -16.05 -22.48
N LYS A 51 -3.27 -16.73 -23.54
CA LYS A 51 -3.79 -16.47 -24.88
C LYS A 51 -5.22 -17.01 -25.02
N GLN A 52 -6.12 -16.16 -25.44
CA GLN A 52 -7.49 -16.54 -25.80
C GLN A 52 -7.51 -17.13 -27.22
N ARG A 53 -8.63 -17.74 -27.60
CA ARG A 53 -8.81 -18.36 -28.89
C ARG A 53 -8.49 -17.46 -30.09
N ASN A 54 -8.80 -16.17 -29.99
CA ASN A 54 -8.51 -15.17 -31.04
C ASN A 54 -7.05 -14.70 -31.04
N GLU A 55 -6.31 -14.85 -29.92
CA GLU A 55 -4.91 -14.45 -29.79
C GLU A 55 -3.92 -15.55 -30.23
N ILE A 56 -4.39 -16.77 -30.43
CA ILE A 56 -3.55 -17.88 -30.92
C ILE A 56 -3.36 -17.77 -32.44
N ARG A 57 -2.10 -17.89 -32.84
CA ARG A 57 -1.73 -17.95 -34.25
C ARG A 57 -2.10 -19.36 -34.81
N GLY A 58 -2.80 -19.42 -35.92
CA GLY A 58 -3.20 -20.67 -36.59
C GLY A 58 -4.39 -20.49 -37.50
N SER A 59 -4.71 -21.51 -38.28
CA SER A 59 -5.83 -21.50 -39.21
C SER A 59 -7.18 -21.35 -38.50
N THR A 60 -8.06 -20.55 -39.08
CA THR A 60 -9.46 -20.41 -38.66
C THR A 60 -10.38 -21.31 -39.47
N LYS A 61 -9.84 -22.09 -40.47
CA LYS A 61 -10.57 -23.00 -41.31
C LYS A 61 -11.33 -24.04 -40.46
N LYS A 62 -12.54 -24.35 -40.85
CA LYS A 62 -13.32 -25.47 -40.28
C LYS A 62 -12.54 -26.75 -40.45
N ILE A 63 -12.46 -27.59 -39.40
CA ILE A 63 -11.60 -28.79 -39.36
C ILE A 63 -12.12 -29.83 -40.39
N TYR A 64 -13.43 -30.02 -40.45
CA TYR A 64 -14.11 -30.95 -41.37
C TYR A 64 -15.57 -30.54 -41.63
N ALA A 65 -16.25 -31.21 -42.52
CA ALA A 65 -17.63 -30.90 -42.90
C ALA A 65 -18.59 -31.00 -41.71
N GLN A 66 -19.68 -30.25 -41.75
CA GLN A 66 -20.66 -30.16 -40.67
C GLN A 66 -21.40 -31.47 -40.41
N LYS A 67 -21.61 -32.33 -41.47
CA LYS A 67 -22.29 -33.59 -41.44
C LYS A 67 -21.51 -34.61 -42.25
N GLY A 68 -21.80 -35.91 -42.09
CA GLY A 68 -21.22 -36.99 -42.89
C GLY A 68 -19.88 -37.53 -42.37
N THR A 69 -19.31 -37.01 -41.26
CA THR A 69 -18.01 -37.46 -40.74
C THR A 69 -18.11 -38.41 -39.56
N GLY A 70 -19.28 -38.61 -38.96
CA GLY A 70 -19.48 -39.40 -37.74
C GLY A 70 -18.86 -38.81 -36.48
N GLN A 71 -18.14 -37.67 -36.60
CA GLN A 71 -17.43 -37.03 -35.50
C GLN A 71 -18.21 -35.84 -34.91
N ALA A 72 -17.81 -35.41 -33.69
CA ALA A 72 -18.38 -34.24 -33.06
C ALA A 72 -18.14 -32.97 -33.90
N ARG A 73 -19.12 -32.08 -33.94
CA ARG A 73 -19.04 -30.83 -34.73
C ARG A 73 -18.05 -29.83 -34.15
N HIS A 74 -17.03 -29.50 -34.92
CA HIS A 74 -16.01 -28.50 -34.53
C HIS A 74 -15.79 -27.44 -35.61
N ALA A 75 -15.49 -26.23 -35.20
CA ALA A 75 -15.18 -25.14 -36.12
C ALA A 75 -13.69 -25.09 -36.42
N SER A 76 -12.85 -24.69 -35.45
CA SER A 76 -11.41 -24.43 -35.62
C SER A 76 -10.62 -25.13 -34.54
N LYS A 77 -9.39 -25.54 -34.84
CA LYS A 77 -8.42 -26.10 -33.86
C LYS A 77 -8.00 -25.13 -32.77
N LYS A 78 -8.31 -23.82 -32.90
CA LYS A 78 -8.03 -22.82 -31.86
C LYS A 78 -8.97 -22.87 -30.65
N ALA A 79 -10.03 -23.71 -30.70
CA ALA A 79 -10.98 -23.82 -29.59
C ALA A 79 -10.31 -24.39 -28.34
N PRO A 80 -10.74 -23.98 -27.12
CA PRO A 80 -10.16 -24.44 -25.86
C PRO A 80 -10.18 -25.95 -25.64
N LEU A 81 -11.02 -26.64 -26.37
CA LEU A 81 -11.17 -28.09 -26.35
C LEU A 81 -9.94 -28.84 -26.87
N PHE A 82 -9.17 -28.22 -27.77
CA PHE A 82 -8.04 -28.88 -28.42
C PHE A 82 -6.72 -28.55 -27.71
N VAL A 83 -5.79 -29.50 -27.75
CA VAL A 83 -4.41 -29.28 -27.33
C VAL A 83 -3.79 -28.17 -28.19
N GLY A 84 -3.21 -27.16 -27.57
CA GLY A 84 -2.72 -25.94 -28.24
C GLY A 84 -3.81 -24.92 -28.58
N GLY A 85 -5.07 -25.16 -28.21
CA GLY A 85 -6.15 -24.17 -28.30
C GLY A 85 -6.04 -23.05 -27.25
N GLY A 86 -6.90 -22.02 -27.36
CA GLY A 86 -6.91 -20.89 -26.44
C GLY A 86 -7.49 -21.25 -25.08
N GLN A 87 -7.02 -20.55 -24.05
CA GLN A 87 -7.55 -20.71 -22.69
C GLN A 87 -8.89 -19.97 -22.54
N ALA A 88 -9.94 -20.67 -22.12
CA ALA A 88 -11.20 -20.04 -21.73
C ALA A 88 -11.10 -19.46 -20.32
N HIS A 89 -11.62 -18.25 -20.11
CA HIS A 89 -11.65 -17.56 -18.81
C HIS A 89 -10.30 -17.43 -18.09
N GLY A 90 -9.20 -17.53 -18.81
CA GLY A 90 -7.86 -17.38 -18.25
C GLY A 90 -7.53 -15.94 -17.81
N PRO A 91 -6.46 -15.75 -17.07
CA PRO A 91 -6.02 -14.42 -16.63
C PRO A 91 -5.69 -13.51 -17.81
N LYS A 92 -6.06 -12.24 -17.71
CA LYS A 92 -5.89 -11.21 -18.76
C LYS A 92 -4.83 -10.16 -18.44
N GLY A 93 -4.01 -10.36 -17.41
CA GLY A 93 -2.96 -9.43 -17.00
C GLY A 93 -3.48 -8.07 -16.56
N ALA A 94 -2.84 -7.02 -17.03
CA ALA A 94 -3.11 -5.62 -16.66
C ALA A 94 -4.52 -5.11 -17.09
N VAL A 95 -5.26 -5.85 -17.90
CA VAL A 95 -6.62 -5.47 -18.33
C VAL A 95 -7.61 -5.44 -17.15
N TYR A 96 -7.36 -6.22 -16.10
CA TYR A 96 -8.23 -6.20 -14.92
C TYR A 96 -8.10 -4.89 -14.16
N LYS A 97 -9.17 -4.10 -14.16
CA LYS A 97 -9.25 -2.86 -13.40
C LYS A 97 -9.41 -3.17 -11.91
N ILE A 98 -8.63 -2.48 -11.09
CA ILE A 98 -8.79 -2.52 -9.64
C ILE A 98 -10.04 -1.72 -9.25
N LYS A 99 -10.84 -2.25 -8.31
CA LYS A 99 -12.01 -1.54 -7.80
C LYS A 99 -11.61 -0.18 -7.24
N LYS A 100 -12.34 0.87 -7.62
CA LYS A 100 -12.16 2.21 -7.08
C LYS A 100 -12.83 2.34 -5.72
N ILE A 101 -12.22 3.08 -4.82
CA ILE A 101 -12.81 3.48 -3.54
C ILE A 101 -13.03 4.99 -3.53
N ASN A 102 -14.11 5.44 -2.90
CA ASN A 102 -14.42 6.84 -2.75
C ASN A 102 -13.32 7.57 -1.97
N LYS A 103 -12.94 8.77 -2.42
CA LYS A 103 -11.94 9.62 -1.74
C LYS A 103 -12.32 9.90 -0.27
N LYS A 104 -13.60 10.14 0.02
CA LYS A 104 -14.10 10.38 1.38
C LYS A 104 -13.86 9.17 2.31
N VAL A 105 -14.08 7.94 1.80
CA VAL A 105 -13.85 6.70 2.57
C VAL A 105 -12.36 6.56 2.91
N ARG A 106 -11.45 6.82 1.97
CA ARG A 106 -10.00 6.77 2.22
C ARG A 106 -9.56 7.80 3.26
N LYS A 107 -10.04 9.05 3.14
CA LYS A 107 -9.75 10.12 4.11
C LYS A 107 -10.27 9.77 5.51
N LEU A 108 -11.48 9.24 5.60
CA LEU A 108 -12.07 8.83 6.88
C LEU A 108 -11.28 7.69 7.52
N ALA A 109 -10.89 6.69 6.76
CA ALA A 109 -10.10 5.57 7.26
C ALA A 109 -8.71 6.02 7.75
N LEU A 110 -8.05 6.95 7.04
CA LEU A 110 -6.78 7.54 7.48
C LEU A 110 -6.95 8.29 8.82
N ALA A 111 -7.97 9.14 8.92
CA ALA A 111 -8.26 9.89 10.14
C ALA A 111 -8.56 8.97 11.33
N GLN A 112 -9.35 7.89 11.12
CA GLN A 112 -9.62 6.90 12.14
C GLN A 112 -8.36 6.14 12.58
N THR A 113 -7.44 5.85 11.66
CA THR A 113 -6.16 5.21 12.00
C THR A 113 -5.29 6.11 12.87
N LEU A 114 -5.20 7.41 12.55
CA LEU A 114 -4.51 8.39 13.38
C LEU A 114 -5.13 8.51 14.78
N ALA A 115 -6.48 8.58 14.85
CA ALA A 115 -7.19 8.62 16.12
C ALA A 115 -6.90 7.37 16.97
N LYS A 116 -6.84 6.19 16.36
CA LYS A 116 -6.50 4.93 17.03
C LYS A 116 -5.07 4.96 17.57
N LYS A 117 -4.09 5.35 16.76
CA LYS A 117 -2.69 5.51 17.20
C LYS A 117 -2.54 6.50 18.34
N ASN A 118 -3.31 7.59 18.32
CA ASN A 118 -3.35 8.53 19.43
C ASN A 118 -3.94 7.92 20.72
N THR A 119 -5.05 7.19 20.61
CA THR A 119 -5.66 6.49 21.75
C THR A 119 -4.70 5.48 22.39
N ASP A 120 -3.93 4.79 21.56
CA ASP A 120 -2.93 3.80 21.97
C ASP A 120 -1.60 4.46 22.45
N LYS A 121 -1.53 5.82 22.47
CA LYS A 121 -0.33 6.60 22.84
C LYS A 121 0.90 6.28 21.98
N GLN A 122 0.68 5.91 20.72
CA GLN A 122 1.72 5.58 19.75
C GLN A 122 1.95 6.70 18.72
N LEU A 123 1.28 7.83 18.87
CA LEU A 123 1.47 9.00 18.02
C LEU A 123 2.40 10.00 18.70
N HIS A 124 3.53 10.28 18.08
CA HIS A 124 4.53 11.21 18.55
C HIS A 124 4.75 12.30 17.50
N ILE A 125 4.93 13.54 17.94
CA ILE A 125 5.22 14.66 17.05
C ILE A 125 6.66 15.08 17.31
N LEU A 126 7.45 15.15 16.24
CA LEU A 126 8.83 15.65 16.31
C LEU A 126 8.84 17.16 16.11
N SER A 127 9.60 17.85 16.92
CA SER A 127 9.92 19.26 16.66
C SER A 127 10.83 19.38 15.45
N ASP A 128 10.98 20.61 14.97
CA ASP A 128 11.68 20.99 13.75
C ASP A 128 13.02 20.27 13.55
N VAL A 129 13.11 19.49 12.50
CA VAL A 129 14.26 18.65 12.20
C VAL A 129 15.20 19.32 11.20
N LYS A 130 15.53 20.56 11.44
CA LYS A 130 16.51 21.30 10.62
C LYS A 130 17.95 20.81 10.80
N LYS A 131 18.26 20.12 11.90
CA LYS A 131 19.59 19.55 12.12
C LYS A 131 19.74 18.23 11.38
N GLU A 132 20.70 18.18 10.47
CA GLU A 132 21.07 16.95 9.78
C GLU A 132 21.55 15.90 10.79
N VAL A 133 20.80 14.84 10.97
CA VAL A 133 21.28 13.65 11.68
C VAL A 133 22.11 12.83 10.70
N LYS A 134 23.42 13.04 10.69
CA LYS A 134 24.32 12.40 9.70
C LYS A 134 24.64 10.94 10.03
N LYS A 135 24.57 10.52 11.29
CA LYS A 135 25.02 9.22 11.74
C LYS A 135 23.87 8.32 12.18
N THR A 136 23.83 7.09 11.67
CA THR A 136 22.88 6.05 12.09
C THR A 136 22.92 5.76 13.60
N LYS A 137 24.10 5.84 14.22
CA LYS A 137 24.29 5.62 15.64
C LYS A 137 23.54 6.63 16.51
N GLU A 138 23.56 7.91 16.13
CA GLU A 138 22.86 8.98 16.85
C GLU A 138 21.33 8.81 16.75
N PHE A 139 20.87 8.48 15.55
CA PHE A 139 19.46 8.23 15.32
C PHE A 139 18.95 6.99 16.08
N ASN A 140 19.73 5.93 16.10
CA ASN A 140 19.39 4.71 16.84
C ASN A 140 19.34 4.97 18.36
N LYS A 141 20.27 5.76 18.91
CA LYS A 141 20.22 6.20 20.32
C LYS A 141 18.95 6.99 20.63
N PHE A 142 18.53 7.89 19.74
CA PHE A 142 17.28 8.65 19.88
C PHE A 142 16.06 7.72 19.91
N LEU A 143 15.99 6.72 19.02
CA LEU A 143 14.91 5.74 18.99
C LEU A 143 14.87 4.91 20.29
N GLN A 144 16.02 4.45 20.76
CA GLN A 144 16.13 3.67 22.00
C GLN A 144 15.74 4.47 23.24
N SER A 145 16.20 5.72 23.37
CA SER A 145 15.87 6.59 24.51
C SER A 145 14.38 6.90 24.60
N ASN A 146 13.69 6.97 23.45
CA ASN A 146 12.24 7.20 23.39
C ASN A 146 11.43 5.89 23.32
N LYS A 147 12.07 4.70 23.45
CA LYS A 147 11.43 3.38 23.36
C LYS A 147 10.67 3.14 22.05
N LEU A 148 11.12 3.72 20.94
CA LEU A 148 10.52 3.59 19.61
C LEU A 148 11.16 2.40 18.87
N GLY A 149 10.73 1.18 19.18
CA GLY A 149 11.27 -0.05 18.56
C GLY A 149 10.86 -0.22 17.10
N ASN A 150 9.60 0.04 16.79
CA ASN A 150 9.05 0.08 15.42
C ASN A 150 8.51 1.49 15.19
N ALA A 151 9.01 2.18 14.17
CA ALA A 151 8.62 3.56 13.93
C ALA A 151 8.38 3.86 12.44
N LEU A 152 7.22 4.45 12.15
CA LEU A 152 6.94 5.09 10.87
C LEU A 152 7.14 6.60 11.03
N ILE A 153 8.07 7.14 10.27
CA ILE A 153 8.34 8.57 10.26
C ILE A 153 7.69 9.17 9.02
N VAL A 154 6.78 10.09 9.24
CA VAL A 154 6.16 10.88 8.18
C VAL A 154 6.81 12.25 8.19
N SER A 155 7.44 12.62 7.11
CA SER A 155 8.18 13.88 7.00
C SER A 155 7.86 14.60 5.70
N ASP A 156 8.12 15.89 5.66
CA ASP A 156 8.10 16.66 4.43
C ASP A 156 9.30 16.30 3.53
N LYS A 157 9.22 16.57 2.24
CA LYS A 157 10.24 16.21 1.23
C LYS A 157 11.64 16.72 1.55
N ASP A 158 11.74 17.89 2.16
CA ASP A 158 13.05 18.48 2.51
C ASP A 158 13.63 17.85 3.78
N SER A 159 12.79 17.53 4.75
CA SER A 159 13.20 16.83 5.97
C SER A 159 13.59 15.38 5.70
N GLU A 160 12.96 14.72 4.70
CA GLU A 160 13.27 13.33 4.32
C GLU A 160 14.73 13.16 3.93
N LYS A 161 15.32 14.10 3.22
CA LYS A 161 16.72 14.00 2.79
C LYS A 161 17.70 13.90 3.96
N ASN A 162 17.40 14.59 5.05
CA ASN A 162 18.25 14.62 6.25
C ASN A 162 18.17 13.31 7.05
N PHE A 163 16.98 12.69 7.11
CA PHE A 163 16.76 11.44 7.83
C PHE A 163 17.02 10.19 7.02
N SER A 164 16.74 10.22 5.72
CA SER A 164 16.72 9.01 4.90
C SER A 164 18.06 8.26 4.93
N ARG A 165 19.18 8.97 4.95
CA ARG A 165 20.52 8.36 5.03
C ARG A 165 20.76 7.68 6.37
N SER A 166 20.36 8.30 7.47
CA SER A 166 20.61 7.79 8.83
C SER A 166 19.65 6.67 9.23
N ALA A 167 18.40 6.69 8.75
CA ALA A 167 17.37 5.76 9.17
C ALA A 167 17.17 4.57 8.21
N ARG A 168 17.54 4.69 6.92
CA ARG A 168 17.29 3.68 5.88
C ARG A 168 17.85 2.29 6.21
N ASN A 169 18.96 2.22 6.96
CA ASN A 169 19.60 0.96 7.33
C ASN A 169 19.10 0.38 8.66
N ILE A 170 18.26 1.10 9.39
CA ILE A 170 17.76 0.62 10.69
C ILE A 170 16.55 -0.28 10.45
N LYS A 171 16.61 -1.52 10.98
CA LYS A 171 15.49 -2.45 10.94
C LYS A 171 14.29 -1.83 11.67
N ASN A 172 13.09 -2.11 11.17
CA ASN A 172 11.83 -1.68 11.78
C ASN A 172 11.59 -0.15 11.78
N VAL A 173 12.34 0.60 10.99
CA VAL A 173 12.08 2.02 10.75
C VAL A 173 11.78 2.23 9.27
N LYS A 174 10.70 2.94 8.99
CA LYS A 174 10.31 3.34 7.64
C LYS A 174 10.08 4.83 7.59
N ILE A 175 10.63 5.50 6.60
CA ILE A 175 10.38 6.91 6.33
C ILE A 175 9.49 7.02 5.10
N ILE A 176 8.51 7.85 5.16
CA ILE A 176 7.61 8.19 4.05
C ILE A 176 7.34 9.68 4.03
N ASN A 177 7.09 10.21 2.85
CA ASN A 177 6.61 11.57 2.69
C ASN A 177 5.17 11.70 3.20
N ASP A 178 4.76 12.89 3.55
CA ASP A 178 3.39 13.23 3.94
C ASP A 178 2.37 12.83 2.86
N GLU A 179 2.65 13.09 1.58
CA GLU A 179 1.82 12.65 0.45
C GLU A 179 1.71 11.12 0.34
N GLY A 180 2.72 10.38 0.79
CA GLY A 180 2.79 8.91 0.80
C GLY A 180 2.16 8.26 2.03
N ALA A 181 1.65 9.05 2.97
CA ALA A 181 1.05 8.55 4.19
C ALA A 181 -0.11 7.58 3.90
N ASN A 182 0.01 6.34 4.37
CA ASN A 182 -0.93 5.28 4.05
C ASN A 182 -1.28 4.44 5.28
N ILE A 183 -2.49 3.89 5.28
CA ILE A 183 -3.07 3.17 6.41
C ILE A 183 -2.31 1.88 6.72
N TYR A 184 -1.85 1.18 5.69
CA TYR A 184 -1.13 -0.09 5.87
C TYR A 184 0.17 0.11 6.66
N ASP A 185 0.99 1.06 6.25
CA ASP A 185 2.24 1.36 6.96
C ASP A 185 1.98 1.91 8.36
N MET A 186 0.98 2.79 8.54
CA MET A 186 0.62 3.33 9.86
C MET A 186 0.18 2.26 10.86
N LEU A 187 -0.43 1.16 10.41
CA LEU A 187 -0.84 0.06 11.30
C LEU A 187 0.25 -0.99 11.48
N LYS A 188 1.20 -1.07 10.54
CA LYS A 188 2.30 -2.03 10.61
C LYS A 188 3.38 -1.59 11.59
N PHE A 189 3.64 -0.31 11.63
CA PHE A 189 4.58 0.36 12.53
C PHE A 189 3.83 1.10 13.65
#